data_8c3e67f46a24b9c7ad13a45f52ed1edc
#
_entry.id   8c3e67f46a24b9c7ad13a45f52ed1edc
#
_cell.length_a   1.000
_cell.length_b   1.000
_cell.length_c   1.000
_cell.angle_alpha   90.00
_cell.angle_beta   90.00
_cell.angle_gamma   90.00
#
_symmetry.space_group_name_H-M   'P 1'
#
loop_
_entity.id
_entity.type
_entity.pdbx_description
1 polymer ?
#
loop_
_entity_poly.entity_id
_entity_poly.type
_entity_poly.pdbx_seq_one_letter_code
_entity_poly.pdbx_strand_id
1 'polypeptide(L)'
;MKNKTLIAIAAMLLCVATAFGQKTLTILHTNDTHSCIMPLGETLADTVQTGRGGFLRRIAMLRQERAKDPNLLLFDSGDFSQGSPYYTLFKGNVEAGLMNQMGYAAGTIGNHEFDFGLENMARLFKSLNFPIVCANYEFSEYDLQN
;
A
#
# COMPACT_ATOMS: atom_id res chain seq x y z
N MET A 1 -37.91 13.42 45.16
CA MET A 1 -38.05 12.45 44.06
C MET A 1 -37.70 13.06 42.70
N LYS A 2 -38.21 14.22 42.33
CA LYS A 2 -37.98 14.86 41.01
C LYS A 2 -36.49 15.05 40.62
N ASN A 3 -35.62 15.43 41.56
CA ASN A 3 -34.19 15.64 41.26
C ASN A 3 -33.42 14.34 40.96
N LYS A 4 -33.79 13.22 41.60
CA LYS A 4 -33.13 11.92 41.32
C LYS A 4 -33.48 11.39 39.94
N THR A 5 -34.72 11.63 39.49
CA THR A 5 -35.17 11.25 38.14
C THR A 5 -34.47 12.09 37.06
N LEU A 6 -34.29 13.39 37.30
CA LEU A 6 -33.58 14.28 36.39
C LEU A 6 -32.10 13.89 36.25
N ILE A 7 -31.44 13.55 37.38
CA ILE A 7 -30.03 13.09 37.35
C ILE A 7 -29.90 11.76 36.62
N ALA A 8 -30.84 10.84 36.81
CA ALA A 8 -30.83 9.54 36.08
C ALA A 8 -31.02 9.73 34.59
N ILE A 9 -31.91 10.61 34.14
CA ILE A 9 -32.12 10.93 32.74
C ILE A 9 -30.88 11.61 32.13
N ALA A 10 -30.26 12.55 32.82
CA ALA A 10 -29.02 13.20 32.39
C ALA A 10 -27.86 12.22 32.27
N ALA A 11 -27.70 11.31 33.24
CA ALA A 11 -26.69 10.25 33.18
C ALA A 11 -26.93 9.26 32.01
N MET A 12 -28.19 8.90 31.74
CA MET A 12 -28.55 8.04 30.63
C MET A 12 -28.28 8.72 29.26
N LEU A 13 -28.55 10.03 29.14
CA LEU A 13 -28.23 10.81 27.94
C LEU A 13 -26.71 10.98 27.74
N LEU A 14 -25.91 11.13 28.80
CA LEU A 14 -24.46 11.14 28.71
C LEU A 14 -23.91 9.77 28.25
N CYS A 15 -24.45 8.67 28.75
CA CYS A 15 -24.04 7.31 28.31
C CYS A 15 -24.35 7.06 26.84
N VAL A 16 -25.45 7.57 26.29
CA VAL A 16 -25.80 7.42 24.87
C VAL A 16 -24.85 8.24 23.99
N ALA A 17 -24.39 9.42 24.44
CA ALA A 17 -23.47 10.27 23.68
C ALA A 17 -22.07 9.63 23.49
N THR A 18 -21.65 8.72 24.37
CA THR A 18 -20.35 8.03 24.27
C THR A 18 -20.38 6.75 23.40
N ALA A 19 -21.58 6.27 23.01
CA ALA A 19 -21.75 5.02 22.26
C ALA A 19 -21.55 5.16 20.73
N PHE A 20 -21.37 6.36 20.20
CA PHE A 20 -21.24 6.61 18.75
C PHE A 20 -19.80 6.81 18.25
N GLY A 21 -18.84 6.22 18.93
CA GLY A 21 -17.42 6.30 18.57
C GLY A 21 -16.94 5.23 17.58
N GLN A 22 -17.74 4.81 16.60
CA GLN A 22 -17.24 3.91 15.56
C GLN A 22 -16.21 4.63 14.71
N LYS A 23 -14.95 4.16 14.77
CA LYS A 23 -13.88 4.63 13.88
C LYS A 23 -13.83 3.68 12.68
N THR A 24 -13.92 4.21 11.49
CA THR A 24 -13.66 3.47 10.25
C THR A 24 -12.18 3.60 9.91
N LEU A 25 -11.55 2.50 9.56
CA LEU A 25 -10.20 2.45 9.03
C LEU A 25 -10.28 1.94 7.59
N THR A 26 -9.86 2.75 6.64
CA THR A 26 -9.76 2.36 5.25
C THR A 26 -8.37 1.80 4.98
N ILE A 27 -8.31 0.55 4.51
CA ILE A 27 -7.08 -0.12 4.11
C ILE A 27 -7.19 -0.46 2.63
N LEU A 28 -6.22 -0.01 1.84
CA LEU A 28 -6.00 -0.45 0.47
C LEU A 28 -4.72 -1.25 0.39
N HIS A 29 -4.65 -2.16 -0.56
CA HIS A 29 -3.43 -2.90 -0.82
C HIS A 29 -3.19 -3.09 -2.31
N THR A 30 -1.93 -3.30 -2.67
CA THR A 30 -1.47 -3.82 -3.95
C THR A 30 -0.68 -5.10 -3.72
N ASN A 31 -0.64 -5.97 -4.72
CA ASN A 31 0.17 -7.17 -4.75
C ASN A 31 0.43 -7.54 -6.21
N ASP A 32 1.52 -8.24 -6.48
CA ASP A 32 1.83 -8.81 -7.80
C ASP A 32 1.70 -7.77 -8.92
N THR A 33 2.25 -6.58 -8.71
CA THR A 33 2.11 -5.51 -9.70
C THR A 33 3.06 -5.68 -10.88
N HIS A 34 4.07 -6.55 -10.75
CA HIS A 34 4.93 -7.05 -11.80
C HIS A 34 5.36 -5.98 -12.80
N SER A 35 5.94 -4.90 -12.29
CA SER A 35 6.45 -3.80 -13.12
C SER A 35 5.43 -3.29 -14.17
N CYS A 36 4.13 -3.37 -13.88
CA CYS A 36 3.07 -2.90 -14.78
C CYS A 36 3.02 -1.36 -14.79
N ILE A 37 4.09 -0.76 -15.33
CA ILE A 37 4.29 0.71 -15.38
C ILE A 37 3.24 1.34 -16.29
N MET A 38 3.11 0.79 -17.50
CA MET A 38 2.16 1.25 -18.50
C MET A 38 0.78 0.61 -18.28
N PRO A 39 -0.29 1.22 -18.74
CA PRO A 39 -1.58 0.55 -18.83
C PRO A 39 -1.49 -0.72 -19.69
N LEU A 40 -2.40 -1.66 -19.45
CA LEU A 40 -2.55 -2.84 -20.29
C LEU A 40 -2.83 -2.44 -21.75
N GLY A 41 -2.22 -3.17 -22.68
CA GLY A 41 -2.33 -2.86 -24.11
C GLY A 41 -3.76 -2.90 -24.63
N GLU A 42 -4.01 -2.15 -25.70
CA GLU A 42 -5.34 -2.06 -26.33
C GLU A 42 -5.70 -3.30 -27.18
N THR A 43 -4.73 -4.21 -27.39
CA THR A 43 -4.89 -5.42 -28.21
C THR A 43 -5.14 -6.69 -27.40
N LEU A 44 -5.45 -6.57 -26.11
CA LEU A 44 -5.78 -7.73 -25.29
C LEU A 44 -7.10 -8.36 -25.75
N ALA A 45 -7.15 -9.70 -25.70
CA ALA A 45 -8.36 -10.46 -25.98
C ALA A 45 -9.49 -10.14 -24.98
N ASP A 46 -9.13 -9.82 -23.71
CA ASP A 46 -10.07 -9.33 -22.72
C ASP A 46 -10.26 -7.81 -22.86
N THR A 47 -11.32 -7.43 -23.57
CA THR A 47 -11.69 -6.04 -23.80
C THR A 47 -12.08 -5.29 -22.53
N VAL A 48 -12.43 -5.99 -21.44
CA VAL A 48 -12.76 -5.37 -20.13
C VAL A 48 -11.51 -4.83 -19.47
N GLN A 49 -10.36 -5.49 -19.65
CA GLN A 49 -9.07 -5.10 -19.05
C GLN A 49 -8.25 -4.17 -19.94
N THR A 50 -8.57 -4.11 -21.23
CA THR A 50 -7.88 -3.28 -22.24
C THR A 50 -7.71 -1.84 -21.76
N GLY A 51 -6.50 -1.33 -21.86
CA GLY A 51 -6.15 0.05 -21.52
C GLY A 51 -6.24 0.40 -20.03
N ARG A 52 -6.51 -0.55 -19.13
CA ARG A 52 -6.61 -0.32 -17.66
C ARG A 52 -5.24 -0.44 -16.98
N GLY A 53 -5.20 -0.04 -15.72
CA GLY A 53 -4.02 -0.16 -14.87
C GLY A 53 -2.94 0.88 -15.15
N GLY A 54 -1.69 0.52 -14.82
CA GLY A 54 -0.53 1.38 -14.88
C GLY A 54 -0.32 2.24 -13.62
N PHE A 55 0.95 2.53 -13.32
CA PHE A 55 1.33 3.23 -12.08
C PHE A 55 0.77 4.64 -12.00
N LEU A 56 0.77 5.41 -13.08
CA LEU A 56 0.29 6.79 -13.06
C LEU A 56 -1.20 6.87 -12.73
N ARG A 57 -2.00 5.94 -13.24
CA ARG A 57 -3.44 5.87 -12.91
C ARG A 57 -3.68 5.45 -11.47
N ARG A 58 -2.87 4.50 -10.95
CA ARG A 58 -2.92 4.13 -9.52
C ARG A 58 -2.58 5.31 -8.63
N ILE A 59 -1.53 6.07 -8.94
CA ILE A 59 -1.17 7.29 -8.20
C ILE A 59 -2.33 8.31 -8.22
N ALA A 60 -2.95 8.53 -9.39
CA ALA A 60 -4.08 9.45 -9.50
C ALA A 60 -5.29 9.00 -8.68
N MET A 61 -5.63 7.70 -8.74
CA MET A 61 -6.69 7.11 -7.92
C MET A 61 -6.41 7.27 -6.42
N LEU A 62 -5.19 6.94 -5.97
CA LEU A 62 -4.81 7.06 -4.57
C LEU A 62 -4.89 8.51 -4.05
N ARG A 63 -4.53 9.48 -4.88
CA ARG A 63 -4.72 10.90 -4.53
C ARG A 63 -6.19 11.25 -4.31
N GLN A 64 -7.08 10.72 -5.15
CA GLN A 64 -8.53 10.93 -5.00
C GLN A 64 -9.07 10.25 -3.74
N GLU A 65 -8.66 9.02 -3.44
CA GLU A 65 -9.10 8.31 -2.24
C GLU A 65 -8.58 8.98 -0.96
N ARG A 66 -7.32 9.44 -0.93
CA ARG A 66 -6.78 10.21 0.21
C ARG A 66 -7.44 11.58 0.40
N ALA A 67 -7.96 12.19 -0.65
CA ALA A 67 -8.74 13.41 -0.53
C ALA A 67 -10.08 13.17 0.19
N LYS A 68 -10.64 11.94 0.10
CA LYS A 68 -11.86 11.54 0.81
C LYS A 68 -11.56 11.05 2.23
N ASP A 69 -10.48 10.29 2.40
CA ASP A 69 -10.02 9.75 3.68
C ASP A 69 -8.50 9.97 3.84
N PRO A 70 -8.09 11.06 4.49
CA PRO A 70 -6.67 11.37 4.73
C PRO A 70 -5.94 10.33 5.59
N ASN A 71 -6.66 9.51 6.35
CA ASN A 71 -6.10 8.47 7.23
C ASN A 71 -6.00 7.09 6.56
N LEU A 72 -6.31 7.00 5.27
CA LEU A 72 -6.20 5.78 4.50
C LEU A 72 -4.79 5.19 4.59
N LEU A 73 -4.70 3.91 4.90
CA LEU A 73 -3.46 3.14 4.87
C LEU A 73 -3.36 2.37 3.54
N LEU A 74 -2.16 2.36 2.97
CA LEU A 74 -1.85 1.59 1.77
C LEU A 74 -0.69 0.65 2.06
N PHE A 75 -0.84 -0.62 1.70
CA PHE A 75 0.18 -1.65 1.86
C PHE A 75 0.50 -2.31 0.51
N ASP A 76 1.73 -2.83 0.38
CA ASP A 76 2.13 -3.67 -0.75
C ASP A 76 2.47 -5.07 -0.26
N SER A 77 1.94 -6.10 -0.93
CA SER A 77 2.14 -7.51 -0.55
C SER A 77 3.27 -8.20 -1.33
N GLY A 78 4.13 -7.42 -1.98
CA GLY A 78 5.28 -7.93 -2.72
C GLY A 78 5.02 -8.19 -4.20
N ASP A 79 6.03 -8.68 -4.88
CA ASP A 79 6.09 -8.90 -6.31
C ASP A 79 5.77 -7.62 -7.12
N PHE A 80 6.33 -6.48 -6.68
CA PHE A 80 6.30 -5.27 -7.49
C PHE A 80 7.34 -5.31 -8.63
N SER A 81 8.34 -6.16 -8.49
CA SER A 81 9.44 -6.43 -9.42
C SER A 81 9.03 -7.35 -10.56
N GLN A 82 9.85 -7.40 -11.62
CA GLN A 82 9.73 -8.30 -12.77
C GLN A 82 8.48 -8.02 -13.63
N GLY A 83 8.50 -8.39 -14.91
CA GLY A 83 7.34 -8.39 -15.81
C GLY A 83 7.39 -7.34 -16.93
N SER A 84 8.31 -6.36 -16.89
CA SER A 84 8.43 -5.38 -17.97
C SER A 84 9.88 -5.08 -18.37
N PRO A 85 10.10 -4.49 -19.55
CA PRO A 85 11.41 -3.99 -19.97
C PRO A 85 11.98 -2.93 -19.01
N TYR A 86 11.15 -2.18 -18.29
CA TYR A 86 11.59 -1.21 -17.29
C TYR A 86 12.37 -1.91 -16.17
N TYR A 87 11.83 -3.00 -15.64
CA TYR A 87 12.53 -3.76 -14.61
C TYR A 87 13.84 -4.36 -15.12
N THR A 88 13.84 -4.95 -16.32
CA THR A 88 15.03 -5.55 -16.90
C THR A 88 16.16 -4.51 -17.10
N LEU A 89 15.82 -3.32 -17.59
CA LEU A 89 16.80 -2.26 -17.87
C LEU A 89 17.24 -1.49 -16.62
N PHE A 90 16.30 -1.21 -15.72
CA PHE A 90 16.52 -0.31 -14.58
C PHE A 90 16.54 -1.01 -13.22
N LYS A 91 16.42 -2.37 -13.22
CA LYS A 91 16.56 -3.21 -12.02
C LYS A 91 15.71 -2.75 -10.84
N GLY A 92 14.48 -2.27 -11.10
CA GLY A 92 13.51 -1.85 -10.10
C GLY A 92 13.56 -0.37 -9.73
N ASN A 93 14.49 0.42 -10.25
CA ASN A 93 14.57 1.85 -9.90
C ASN A 93 13.32 2.65 -10.31
N VAL A 94 12.72 2.31 -11.44
CA VAL A 94 11.51 2.98 -11.94
C VAL A 94 10.33 2.64 -11.01
N GLU A 95 10.17 1.37 -10.68
CA GLU A 95 9.15 0.86 -9.78
C GLU A 95 9.25 1.52 -8.41
N ALA A 96 10.42 1.47 -7.78
CA ALA A 96 10.67 2.08 -6.48
C ALA A 96 10.39 3.60 -6.48
N GLY A 97 10.83 4.32 -7.52
CA GLY A 97 10.57 5.74 -7.65
C GLY A 97 9.09 6.09 -7.79
N LEU A 98 8.30 5.24 -8.46
CA LEU A 98 6.85 5.41 -8.59
C LEU A 98 6.12 5.00 -7.31
N MET A 99 6.53 3.92 -6.64
CA MET A 99 5.98 3.48 -5.36
C MET A 99 6.16 4.55 -4.29
N ASN A 100 7.31 5.22 -4.25
CA ASN A 100 7.56 6.34 -3.34
C ASN A 100 6.55 7.50 -3.47
N GLN A 101 5.89 7.63 -4.62
CA GLN A 101 4.84 8.64 -4.83
C GLN A 101 3.45 8.18 -4.40
N MET A 102 3.29 6.90 -4.07
CA MET A 102 2.00 6.31 -3.69
C MET A 102 1.71 6.44 -2.19
N GLY A 103 2.73 6.66 -1.35
CA GLY A 103 2.58 6.81 0.10
C GLY A 103 2.15 5.50 0.78
N TYR A 104 2.89 4.43 0.52
CA TYR A 104 2.73 3.18 1.25
C TYR A 104 3.06 3.35 2.73
N ALA A 105 2.29 2.70 3.59
CA ALA A 105 2.55 2.60 5.02
C ALA A 105 3.61 1.52 5.32
N ALA A 106 3.59 0.43 4.56
CA ALA A 106 4.61 -0.61 4.54
C ALA A 106 4.44 -1.49 3.29
N GLY A 107 5.48 -2.24 2.96
CA GLY A 107 5.46 -3.32 1.98
C GLY A 107 6.04 -4.60 2.53
N THR A 108 5.94 -5.69 1.78
CA THR A 108 6.64 -6.95 2.08
C THR A 108 7.38 -7.47 0.84
N ILE A 109 7.99 -8.64 0.97
CA ILE A 109 8.85 -9.24 -0.05
C ILE A 109 8.08 -10.36 -0.74
N GLY A 110 8.01 -10.30 -2.08
CA GLY A 110 7.61 -11.42 -2.92
C GLY A 110 8.82 -12.20 -3.43
N ASN A 111 8.61 -13.17 -4.30
CA ASN A 111 9.70 -13.96 -4.85
C ASN A 111 10.51 -13.22 -5.92
N HIS A 112 9.91 -12.29 -6.64
CA HIS A 112 10.57 -11.55 -7.71
C HIS A 112 11.48 -10.41 -7.24
N GLU A 113 11.40 -9.99 -5.96
CA GLU A 113 12.37 -9.08 -5.40
C GLU A 113 13.78 -9.68 -5.35
N PHE A 114 13.91 -11.02 -5.41
CA PHE A 114 15.19 -11.74 -5.46
C PHE A 114 15.82 -11.87 -6.85
N ASP A 115 15.12 -11.55 -7.93
CA ASP A 115 15.53 -11.87 -9.31
C ASP A 115 16.90 -11.32 -9.71
N PHE A 116 17.27 -10.14 -9.24
CA PHE A 116 18.60 -9.55 -9.43
C PHE A 116 19.55 -9.72 -8.23
N GLY A 117 19.22 -10.64 -7.32
CA GLY A 117 20.02 -10.98 -6.13
C GLY A 117 19.83 -10.00 -4.97
N LEU A 118 20.39 -10.41 -3.82
CA LEU A 118 20.21 -9.71 -2.54
C LEU A 118 20.81 -8.30 -2.53
N GLU A 119 21.92 -8.08 -3.21
CA GLU A 119 22.54 -6.74 -3.30
C GLU A 119 21.60 -5.74 -4.00
N ASN A 120 20.95 -6.17 -5.10
CA ASN A 120 19.99 -5.32 -5.80
C ASN A 120 18.75 -5.08 -4.95
N MET A 121 18.25 -6.11 -4.26
CA MET A 121 17.12 -6.01 -3.35
C MET A 121 17.43 -5.01 -2.22
N ALA A 122 18.58 -5.14 -1.56
CA ALA A 122 19.03 -4.21 -0.52
C ALA A 122 19.08 -2.76 -1.02
N ARG A 123 19.67 -2.57 -2.21
CA ARG A 123 19.76 -1.25 -2.85
C ARG A 123 18.38 -0.65 -3.12
N LEU A 124 17.44 -1.44 -3.62
CA LEU A 124 16.07 -0.99 -3.87
C LEU A 124 15.36 -0.63 -2.57
N PHE A 125 15.41 -1.48 -1.57
CA PHE A 125 14.72 -1.24 -0.30
C PHE A 125 15.24 0.01 0.41
N LYS A 126 16.55 0.27 0.37
CA LYS A 126 17.14 1.53 0.85
C LYS A 126 16.66 2.78 0.09
N SER A 127 16.18 2.63 -1.13
CA SER A 127 15.64 3.74 -1.93
C SER A 127 14.15 4.01 -1.70
N LEU A 128 13.44 3.09 -1.01
CA LEU A 128 12.03 3.28 -0.65
C LEU A 128 11.89 4.25 0.53
N ASN A 129 10.82 5.04 0.51
CA ASN A 129 10.47 5.96 1.60
C ASN A 129 9.45 5.38 2.59
N PHE A 130 9.25 4.06 2.55
CA PHE A 130 8.40 3.28 3.44
C PHE A 130 9.12 1.98 3.83
N PRO A 131 8.81 1.40 5.00
CA PRO A 131 9.47 0.18 5.46
C PRO A 131 9.04 -1.04 4.66
N ILE A 132 9.98 -1.96 4.43
CA ILE A 132 9.70 -3.34 4.03
C ILE A 132 9.73 -4.19 5.28
N VAL A 133 8.67 -4.96 5.53
CA VAL A 133 8.52 -5.83 6.70
C VAL A 133 8.36 -7.27 6.26
N CYS A 134 9.12 -8.18 6.89
CA CYS A 134 9.07 -9.59 6.59
C CYS A 134 9.42 -10.39 7.85
N ALA A 135 8.54 -11.29 8.26
CA ALA A 135 8.69 -12.05 9.50
C ALA A 135 9.23 -13.47 9.30
N ASN A 136 9.33 -13.94 8.06
CA ASN A 136 9.66 -15.32 7.71
C ASN A 136 11.02 -15.50 7.01
N TYR A 137 11.74 -14.41 6.76
CA TYR A 137 13.12 -14.45 6.27
C TYR A 137 14.08 -13.93 7.33
N GLU A 138 15.25 -14.56 7.43
CA GLU A 138 16.37 -14.12 8.27
C GLU A 138 17.44 -13.48 7.39
N PHE A 139 17.73 -12.21 7.64
CA PHE A 139 18.68 -11.41 6.87
C PHE A 139 19.83 -10.87 7.72
N SER A 140 20.10 -11.47 8.89
CA SER A 140 21.15 -10.99 9.82
C SER A 140 22.54 -10.92 9.20
N GLU A 141 22.82 -11.74 8.19
CA GLU A 141 24.11 -11.75 7.46
C GLU A 141 24.17 -10.70 6.32
N TYR A 142 23.06 -9.99 6.06
CA TYR A 142 22.94 -9.03 4.97
C TYR A 142 22.50 -7.68 5.52
N ASP A 143 22.98 -6.59 4.91
CA ASP A 143 22.61 -5.22 5.26
C ASP A 143 21.17 -4.87 4.76
N LEU A 144 20.22 -5.71 5.18
CA LEU A 144 18.79 -5.61 4.84
C LEU A 144 17.91 -5.31 6.07
N GLN A 145 18.52 -5.18 7.26
CA GLN A 145 17.80 -5.03 8.53
C GLN A 145 17.51 -3.58 8.93
N ASN A 146 17.66 -2.60 8.03
CA ASN A 146 17.43 -1.18 8.37
C ASN A 146 16.16 -0.64 7.73
#